data_7af5db3c630560798d6134732ae2cb92
#
_entry.id   7af5db3c630560798d6134732ae2cb92
#
_cell.length_a   1.000
_cell.length_b   1.000
_cell.length_c   1.000
_cell.angle_alpha   90.00
_cell.angle_beta   90.00
_cell.angle_gamma   90.00
#
_symmetry.space_group_name_H-M   'P 1'
#
loop_
_entity.id
_entity.type
_entity.pdbx_description
1 polymer ?
#
loop_
_entity_poly.entity_id
_entity_poly.type
_entity_poly.pdbx_seq_one_letter_code
_entity_poly.pdbx_strand_id
1 'polypeptide(L)'
;PQALAWRQTLNEDDDALMLEMSAEATRNPQVAAMLVEAEKRMFANACAHLKKQFPHLSDDHIRCCVEITAVMIEGSIYRRLTPLNVPSEQLEPLYQNILNMLFSAK
;
A
#
# COMPACT_ATOMS: atom_id res chain seq x y z
N PRO A 1 13.59 -5.69 -5.78
CA PRO A 1 13.48 -5.65 -4.32
C PRO A 1 12.27 -4.85 -3.86
N GLN A 2 11.70 -5.29 -2.76
CA GLN A 2 10.48 -4.69 -2.23
C GLN A 2 10.70 -3.25 -1.74
N ALA A 3 11.89 -2.96 -1.22
CA ALA A 3 12.21 -1.61 -0.76
C ALA A 3 12.17 -0.60 -1.91
N LEU A 4 12.68 -0.99 -3.08
CA LEU A 4 12.65 -0.13 -4.25
C LEU A 4 11.21 0.07 -4.74
N ALA A 5 10.42 -1.01 -4.78
CA ALA A 5 9.01 -0.92 -5.16
C ALA A 5 8.24 -0.03 -4.20
N TRP A 6 8.52 -0.13 -2.91
CA TRP A 6 7.92 0.73 -1.89
C TRP A 6 8.19 2.20 -2.18
N ARG A 7 9.45 2.54 -2.50
CA ARG A 7 9.83 3.93 -2.81
C ARG A 7 9.14 4.45 -4.06
N GLN A 8 8.97 3.60 -5.07
CA GLN A 8 8.34 4.01 -6.33
C GLN A 8 6.87 4.35 -6.16
N THR A 9 6.21 3.82 -5.14
CA THR A 9 4.82 4.16 -4.87
C THR A 9 4.67 5.48 -4.14
N LEU A 10 5.77 6.09 -3.70
CA LEU A 10 5.76 7.29 -2.87
C LEU A 10 6.08 8.56 -3.68
N ASN A 11 5.43 8.71 -4.83
CA ASN A 11 5.58 9.91 -5.67
C ASN A 11 4.70 11.03 -5.12
N GLU A 12 5.31 12.19 -4.83
CA GLU A 12 4.61 13.31 -4.20
C GLU A 12 3.42 13.83 -4.99
N ASP A 13 3.54 13.90 -6.32
CA ASP A 13 2.44 14.40 -7.17
C ASP A 13 1.25 13.44 -7.13
N ASP A 14 1.52 12.14 -7.19
CA ASP A 14 0.47 11.12 -7.10
C ASP A 14 -0.15 11.10 -5.71
N ASP A 15 0.65 11.35 -4.67
CA ASP A 15 0.17 11.41 -3.29
C ASP A 15 -0.86 12.52 -3.10
N ALA A 16 -0.55 13.72 -3.60
CA ALA A 16 -1.46 14.86 -3.49
C ALA A 16 -2.79 14.57 -4.19
N LEU A 17 -2.73 14.01 -5.39
CA LEU A 17 -3.94 13.64 -6.13
C LEU A 17 -4.75 12.60 -5.39
N MET A 18 -4.09 11.59 -4.84
CA MET A 18 -4.78 10.54 -4.11
C MET A 18 -5.48 11.07 -2.87
N LEU A 19 -4.84 12.00 -2.15
CA LEU A 19 -5.44 12.62 -0.97
C LEU A 19 -6.65 13.46 -1.35
N GLU A 20 -6.57 14.22 -2.46
CA GLU A 20 -7.69 15.01 -2.94
C GLU A 20 -8.87 14.13 -3.34
N MET A 21 -8.61 13.05 -4.06
CA MET A 21 -9.65 12.11 -4.48
C MET A 21 -10.30 11.43 -3.26
N SER A 22 -9.49 11.05 -2.28
CA SER A 22 -10.01 10.44 -1.05
C SER A 22 -10.89 11.39 -0.27
N ALA A 23 -10.48 12.67 -0.18
CA ALA A 23 -11.28 13.69 0.48
C ALA A 23 -12.60 13.91 -0.25
N GLU A 24 -12.56 13.97 -1.59
CA GLU A 24 -13.78 14.14 -2.38
C GLU A 24 -14.73 12.95 -2.24
N ALA A 25 -14.19 11.73 -2.13
CA ALA A 25 -14.99 10.52 -1.97
C ALA A 25 -15.84 10.55 -0.68
N THR A 26 -15.42 11.29 0.33
CA THR A 26 -16.18 11.37 1.59
C THR A 26 -17.50 12.11 1.42
N ARG A 27 -17.64 12.91 0.35
CA ARG A 27 -18.84 13.72 0.11
C ARG A 27 -19.43 13.55 -1.27
N ASN A 28 -18.81 12.79 -2.15
CA ASN A 28 -19.27 12.58 -3.52
C ASN A 28 -19.41 11.07 -3.80
N PRO A 29 -20.65 10.55 -3.83
CA PRO A 29 -20.89 9.12 -4.01
C PRO A 29 -20.34 8.57 -5.33
N GLN A 30 -20.30 9.38 -6.39
CA GLN A 30 -19.76 8.93 -7.68
C GLN A 30 -18.26 8.72 -7.60
N VAL A 31 -17.55 9.61 -6.93
CA VAL A 31 -16.11 9.47 -6.73
C VAL A 31 -15.84 8.28 -5.81
N ALA A 32 -16.63 8.11 -4.77
CA ALA A 32 -16.50 6.95 -3.88
C ALA A 32 -16.64 5.63 -4.65
N ALA A 33 -17.63 5.55 -5.53
CA ALA A 33 -17.85 4.35 -6.34
C ALA A 33 -16.66 4.08 -7.28
N MET A 34 -16.10 5.13 -7.86
CA MET A 34 -14.92 4.98 -8.73
C MET A 34 -13.72 4.46 -7.96
N LEU A 35 -13.51 4.95 -6.72
CA LEU A 35 -12.41 4.49 -5.88
C LEU A 35 -12.60 3.02 -5.48
N VAL A 36 -13.83 2.61 -5.16
CA VAL A 36 -14.12 1.22 -4.83
C VAL A 36 -13.77 0.30 -6.00
N GLU A 37 -14.18 0.67 -7.22
CA GLU A 37 -13.87 -0.13 -8.40
C GLU A 37 -12.37 -0.21 -8.68
N ALA A 38 -11.67 0.92 -8.58
CA ALA A 38 -10.23 0.95 -8.78
C ALA A 38 -9.52 0.09 -7.73
N GLU A 39 -9.94 0.19 -6.48
CA GLU A 39 -9.38 -0.59 -5.39
C GLU A 39 -9.55 -2.09 -5.60
N LYS A 40 -10.73 -2.52 -6.04
CA LYS A 40 -10.99 -3.93 -6.31
C LYS A 40 -10.03 -4.48 -7.37
N ARG A 41 -9.82 -3.72 -8.45
CA ARG A 41 -8.90 -4.13 -9.52
C ARG A 41 -7.47 -4.20 -9.04
N MET A 42 -7.02 -3.18 -8.31
CA MET A 42 -5.66 -3.13 -7.77
C MET A 42 -5.41 -4.27 -6.80
N PHE A 43 -6.37 -4.54 -5.92
CA PHE A 43 -6.27 -5.61 -4.94
C PHE A 43 -6.16 -6.97 -5.64
N ALA A 44 -7.03 -7.24 -6.59
CA ALA A 44 -7.03 -8.51 -7.33
C ALA A 44 -5.70 -8.70 -8.09
N ASN A 45 -5.22 -7.65 -8.75
CA ASN A 45 -3.97 -7.71 -9.50
C ASN A 45 -2.78 -7.94 -8.58
N ALA A 46 -2.74 -7.27 -7.43
CA ALA A 46 -1.67 -7.45 -6.45
C ALA A 46 -1.66 -8.87 -5.90
N CYS A 47 -2.83 -9.41 -5.57
CA CYS A 47 -2.92 -10.79 -5.08
C CYS A 47 -2.45 -11.80 -6.12
N ALA A 48 -2.85 -11.62 -7.37
CA ALA A 48 -2.44 -12.53 -8.45
C ALA A 48 -0.93 -12.47 -8.66
N HIS A 49 -0.36 -11.27 -8.62
CA HIS A 49 1.07 -11.08 -8.80
C HIS A 49 1.86 -11.76 -7.67
N LEU A 50 1.43 -11.55 -6.42
CA LEU A 50 2.11 -12.12 -5.27
C LEU A 50 1.97 -13.64 -5.20
N LYS A 51 0.84 -14.19 -5.65
CA LYS A 51 0.68 -15.64 -5.69
C LYS A 51 1.70 -16.29 -6.62
N LYS A 52 2.03 -15.62 -7.72
CA LYS A 52 3.05 -16.11 -8.63
C LYS A 52 4.44 -16.11 -8.00
N GLN A 53 4.74 -15.07 -7.20
CA GLN A 53 6.04 -14.95 -6.52
C GLN A 53 6.16 -15.86 -5.30
N PHE A 54 5.05 -16.07 -4.60
CA PHE A 54 5.01 -16.80 -3.33
C PHE A 54 3.95 -17.89 -3.38
N PRO A 55 4.12 -18.91 -4.27
CA PRO A 55 3.08 -19.93 -4.46
C PRO A 55 2.84 -20.80 -3.23
N HIS A 56 3.76 -20.79 -2.26
CA HIS A 56 3.63 -21.55 -1.02
C HIS A 56 2.72 -20.89 0.01
N LEU A 57 2.42 -19.59 -0.16
CA LEU A 57 1.54 -18.88 0.77
C LEU A 57 0.08 -19.17 0.39
N SER A 58 -0.78 -19.29 1.40
CA SER A 58 -2.20 -19.48 1.16
C SER A 58 -2.83 -18.23 0.54
N ASP A 59 -3.94 -18.41 -0.15
CA ASP A 59 -4.66 -17.27 -0.74
C ASP A 59 -5.11 -16.29 0.33
N ASP A 60 -5.60 -16.78 1.47
CA ASP A 60 -6.03 -15.92 2.57
C ASP A 60 -4.87 -15.12 3.14
N HIS A 61 -3.70 -15.75 3.29
CA HIS A 61 -2.52 -15.05 3.81
C HIS A 61 -2.08 -13.94 2.84
N ILE A 62 -2.08 -14.24 1.54
CA ILE A 62 -1.73 -13.24 0.51
C ILE A 62 -2.70 -12.06 0.56
N ARG A 63 -4.00 -12.31 0.70
CA ARG A 63 -4.99 -11.24 0.80
C ARG A 63 -4.70 -10.34 2.00
N CYS A 64 -4.38 -10.93 3.13
CA CYS A 64 -4.00 -10.17 4.32
C CYS A 64 -2.72 -9.36 4.11
N CYS A 65 -1.73 -9.94 3.45
CA CYS A 65 -0.48 -9.24 3.15
C CYS A 65 -0.71 -8.02 2.26
N VAL A 66 -1.56 -8.18 1.24
CA VAL A 66 -1.89 -7.06 0.34
C VAL A 66 -2.59 -5.96 1.11
N GLU A 67 -3.55 -6.31 1.96
CA GLU A 67 -4.29 -5.31 2.72
C GLU A 67 -3.38 -4.56 3.70
N ILE A 68 -2.53 -5.28 4.43
CA ILE A 68 -1.59 -4.67 5.38
C ILE A 68 -0.62 -3.74 4.65
N THR A 69 -0.10 -4.19 3.51
CA THR A 69 0.83 -3.39 2.71
C THR A 69 0.14 -2.10 2.22
N ALA A 70 -1.12 -2.20 1.79
CA ALA A 70 -1.89 -1.04 1.37
C ALA A 70 -2.05 -0.03 2.51
N VAL A 71 -2.36 -0.51 3.73
CA VAL A 71 -2.47 0.36 4.91
C VAL A 71 -1.15 1.08 5.18
N MET A 72 -0.03 0.37 5.08
CA MET A 72 1.29 0.96 5.31
C MET A 72 1.61 2.04 4.27
N ILE A 73 1.33 1.78 3.00
CA ILE A 73 1.58 2.75 1.93
C ILE A 73 0.69 3.99 2.11
N GLU A 74 -0.60 3.79 2.31
CA GLU A 74 -1.56 4.90 2.45
C GLU A 74 -1.30 5.70 3.71
N GLY A 75 -0.96 5.01 4.81
CA GLY A 75 -0.59 5.67 6.05
C GLY A 75 0.67 6.51 5.90
N SER A 76 1.66 6.01 5.14
CA SER A 76 2.87 6.78 4.85
C SER A 76 2.57 8.06 4.10
N ILE A 77 1.65 8.00 3.14
CA ILE A 77 1.25 9.18 2.36
C ILE A 77 0.62 10.22 3.27
N TYR A 78 -0.31 9.79 4.12
CA TYR A 78 -0.97 10.68 5.07
C TYR A 78 0.05 11.31 6.03
N ARG A 79 1.00 10.50 6.53
CA ARG A 79 1.99 10.97 7.49
C ARG A 79 2.91 12.05 6.91
N ARG A 80 3.07 12.09 5.57
CA ARG A 80 3.93 13.09 4.92
C ARG A 80 3.27 14.45 4.75
N LEU A 81 2.03 14.61 5.17
CA LEU A 81 1.39 15.93 5.24
C LEU A 81 2.07 16.83 6.26
N THR A 82 2.74 16.24 7.25
CA THR A 82 3.54 16.96 8.24
C THR A 82 4.94 16.37 8.24
N PRO A 83 5.93 17.11 8.77
CA PRO A 83 7.28 16.55 8.89
C PRO A 83 7.29 15.28 9.73
N LEU A 84 8.08 14.31 9.30
CA LEU A 84 8.25 13.06 10.04
C LEU A 84 8.98 13.35 11.37
N ASN A 85 8.58 12.64 12.42
CA ASN A 85 9.22 12.77 13.74
C ASN A 85 10.56 12.05 13.80
N VAL A 86 10.81 11.15 12.84
CA VAL A 86 12.01 10.31 12.76
C VAL A 86 12.51 10.34 11.33
N PRO A 87 13.84 10.39 11.10
CA PRO A 87 14.37 10.36 9.74
C PRO A 87 13.92 9.10 8.98
N SER A 88 13.61 9.26 7.69
CA SER A 88 13.13 8.15 6.88
C SER A 88 14.15 7.02 6.80
N GLU A 89 15.45 7.34 6.87
CA GLU A 89 16.51 6.34 6.84
C GLU A 89 16.43 5.35 8.00
N GLN A 90 15.87 5.78 9.14
CA GLN A 90 15.67 4.91 10.30
C GLN A 90 14.43 4.04 10.16
N LEU A 91 13.44 4.51 9.40
CA LEU A 91 12.17 3.79 9.20
C LEU A 91 12.26 2.70 8.13
N GLU A 92 13.02 2.96 7.06
CA GLU A 92 13.09 2.06 5.91
C GLU A 92 13.48 0.62 6.29
N PRO A 93 14.54 0.39 7.10
CA PRO A 93 14.89 -0.98 7.46
C PRO A 93 13.79 -1.70 8.25
N LEU A 94 13.06 -0.97 9.06
CA LEU A 94 11.96 -1.55 9.84
C LEU A 94 10.78 -1.91 8.95
N TYR A 95 10.42 -1.06 7.99
CA TYR A 95 9.40 -1.39 7.01
C TYR A 95 9.79 -2.63 6.22
N GLN A 96 11.06 -2.71 5.80
CA GLN A 96 11.54 -3.88 5.06
C GLN A 96 11.43 -5.15 5.91
N ASN A 97 11.76 -5.06 7.21
CA ASN A 97 11.64 -6.21 8.10
C ASN A 97 10.19 -6.67 8.23
N ILE A 98 9.24 -5.74 8.32
CA ILE A 98 7.82 -6.08 8.39
C ILE A 98 7.39 -6.79 7.11
N LEU A 99 7.75 -6.26 5.94
CA LEU A 99 7.43 -6.90 4.67
C LEU A 99 8.03 -8.30 4.57
N ASN A 100 9.29 -8.45 4.96
CA ASN A 100 9.96 -9.75 4.94
C ASN A 100 9.24 -10.75 5.82
N MET A 101 8.79 -10.32 7.00
CA MET A 101 8.06 -11.18 7.93
C MET A 101 6.73 -11.64 7.31
N LEU A 102 6.01 -10.73 6.68
CA LEU A 102 4.71 -11.04 6.06
C LEU A 102 4.86 -12.10 4.97
N PHE A 103 5.89 -11.98 4.13
CA PHE A 103 6.06 -12.85 2.97
C PHE A 103 6.90 -14.09 3.25
N SER A 104 7.45 -14.25 4.46
CA SER A 104 8.17 -15.46 4.85
C SER A 104 7.29 -16.46 5.58
N ALA A 105 6.05 -16.12 5.89
CA ALA A 105 5.10 -17.01 6.56
C ALA A 105 4.80 -18.24 5.70
N LYS A 106 4.30 -19.28 6.33
CA LYS A 106 4.00 -20.54 5.65
C LYS A 106 2.50 -20.70 5.40
#